data_d5e723e09c29133b4444b5efbca275e0
#
_entry.id   d5e723e09c29133b4444b5efbca275e0
#
_cell.length_a   1.000
_cell.length_b   1.000
_cell.length_c   1.000
_cell.angle_alpha   90.00
_cell.angle_beta   90.00
_cell.angle_gamma   90.00
#
_symmetry.space_group_name_H-M   'P 1'
#
loop_
_entity.id
_entity.type
_entity.pdbx_description
1 polymer ?
#
loop_
_entity_poly.entity_id
_entity_poly.type
_entity_poly.pdbx_seq_one_letter_code
_entity_poly.pdbx_strand_id
1 'polypeptide(L)'
;MGSFLADTRNIRHSIKRLGAVKTWQLLIVLILLAFLAATFMRINNTGMVARRDAVLAADVAGDASTIEARLYELQTYTSSHMNADTGVFYLQEQYNRDAQKAVTTSSSQSSVIADANAKAEAVCHPQYHGWSTAYMNCFLQELAKYPTATKLPEPVLPSPSLYRYSFASPMWSSDFAGWTVVACFLVIVLIVARLVGLVILRVLLRRHYRES
;
A
#
# COMPACT_ATOMS: atom_id res chain seq x y z
N MET A 1 -38.43 49.10 -22.61
CA MET A 1 -37.60 49.65 -21.50
C MET A 1 -37.75 48.88 -20.18
N GLY A 2 -38.88 48.25 -19.89
CA GLY A 2 -39.10 47.51 -18.64
C GLY A 2 -38.34 46.19 -18.46
N SER A 3 -38.06 45.43 -19.53
CA SER A 3 -37.32 44.14 -19.47
C SER A 3 -35.83 44.32 -19.16
N PHE A 4 -35.25 45.45 -19.58
CA PHE A 4 -33.83 45.78 -19.42
C PHE A 4 -33.45 46.07 -17.96
N LEU A 5 -34.32 46.78 -17.23
CA LEU A 5 -34.12 47.10 -15.81
C LEU A 5 -34.34 45.88 -14.88
N ALA A 6 -35.20 44.96 -15.30
CA ALA A 6 -35.42 43.69 -14.57
C ALA A 6 -34.19 42.77 -14.66
N ASP A 7 -33.53 42.75 -15.82
CA ASP A 7 -32.35 41.86 -16.05
C ASP A 7 -31.11 42.36 -15.28
N THR A 8 -30.83 43.66 -15.26
CA THR A 8 -29.75 44.24 -14.45
C THR A 8 -29.97 44.09 -12.94
N ARG A 9 -31.20 44.11 -12.49
CA ARG A 9 -31.57 43.90 -11.07
C ARG A 9 -31.33 42.48 -10.65
N ASN A 10 -31.68 41.50 -11.50
CA ASN A 10 -31.43 40.07 -11.28
C ASN A 10 -29.93 39.76 -11.28
N ILE A 11 -29.16 40.33 -12.19
CA ILE A 11 -27.71 40.17 -12.23
C ILE A 11 -27.06 40.71 -10.95
N ARG A 12 -27.43 41.88 -10.50
CA ARG A 12 -26.91 42.45 -9.25
C ARG A 12 -27.31 41.64 -8.01
N HIS A 13 -28.51 41.09 -7.99
CA HIS A 13 -28.96 40.21 -6.89
C HIS A 13 -28.18 38.92 -6.86
N SER A 14 -27.89 38.33 -8.03
CA SER A 14 -27.03 37.13 -8.15
C SER A 14 -25.58 37.39 -7.72
N ILE A 15 -25.02 38.56 -8.08
CA ILE A 15 -23.68 38.98 -7.60
C ILE A 15 -23.67 39.11 -6.07
N LYS A 16 -24.73 39.67 -5.48
CA LYS A 16 -24.83 39.85 -4.03
C LYS A 16 -24.96 38.54 -3.29
N ARG A 17 -25.71 37.55 -3.83
CA ARG A 17 -25.81 36.19 -3.30
C ARG A 17 -24.47 35.44 -3.40
N LEU A 18 -23.80 35.48 -4.56
CA LEU A 18 -22.46 34.91 -4.73
C LEU A 18 -21.40 35.62 -3.87
N GLY A 19 -21.62 36.91 -3.52
CA GLY A 19 -20.76 37.66 -2.62
C GLY A 19 -20.94 37.37 -1.14
N ALA A 20 -22.03 36.70 -0.71
CA ALA A 20 -22.37 36.48 0.69
C ALA A 20 -21.32 35.59 1.40
N VAL A 21 -20.82 34.55 0.73
CA VAL A 21 -19.70 33.74 1.24
C VAL A 21 -18.40 34.25 0.60
N LYS A 22 -17.45 34.74 1.37
CA LYS A 22 -16.18 35.26 0.84
C LYS A 22 -15.28 34.08 0.41
N THR A 23 -14.58 34.20 -0.73
CA THR A 23 -13.71 33.14 -1.28
C THR A 23 -12.64 32.69 -0.27
N TRP A 24 -12.11 33.62 0.55
CA TRP A 24 -11.12 33.28 1.57
C TRP A 24 -11.68 32.36 2.66
N GLN A 25 -12.99 32.43 2.97
CA GLN A 25 -13.63 31.51 3.93
C GLN A 25 -13.65 30.08 3.39
N LEU A 26 -13.95 29.91 2.09
CA LEU A 26 -13.87 28.60 1.43
C LEU A 26 -12.44 28.06 1.39
N LEU A 27 -11.45 28.94 1.22
CA LEU A 27 -10.03 28.54 1.27
C LEU A 27 -9.62 28.05 2.67
N ILE A 28 -10.07 28.73 3.74
CA ILE A 28 -9.82 28.25 5.10
C ILE A 28 -10.46 26.88 5.33
N VAL A 29 -11.73 26.72 4.92
CA VAL A 29 -12.41 25.42 5.02
C VAL A 29 -11.66 24.34 4.24
N LEU A 30 -11.18 24.66 3.04
CA LEU A 30 -10.39 23.73 2.23
C LEU A 30 -9.10 23.33 2.92
N ILE A 31 -8.37 24.27 3.51
CA ILE A 31 -7.12 23.98 4.25
C ILE A 31 -7.39 23.07 5.44
N LEU A 32 -8.45 23.34 6.21
CA LEU A 32 -8.82 22.49 7.34
C LEU A 32 -9.23 21.08 6.90
N LEU A 33 -10.02 20.96 5.83
CA LEU A 33 -10.40 19.65 5.27
C LEU A 33 -9.20 18.90 4.71
N ALA A 34 -8.26 19.58 4.04
CA ALA A 34 -7.03 18.98 3.53
C ALA A 34 -6.15 18.46 4.67
N PHE A 35 -6.06 19.19 5.78
CA PHE A 35 -5.35 18.73 6.97
C PHE A 35 -6.00 17.49 7.58
N LEU A 36 -7.33 17.46 7.68
CA LEU A 36 -8.08 16.29 8.15
C LEU A 36 -7.87 15.09 7.22
N ALA A 37 -7.96 15.29 5.91
CA ALA A 37 -7.73 14.24 4.92
C ALA A 37 -6.33 13.65 5.05
N ALA A 38 -5.29 14.49 5.14
CA ALA A 38 -3.91 14.04 5.35
C ALA A 38 -3.75 13.26 6.66
N THR A 39 -4.43 13.70 7.73
CA THR A 39 -4.39 13.02 9.04
C THR A 39 -5.03 11.63 8.94
N PHE A 40 -6.20 11.49 8.34
CA PHE A 40 -6.86 10.19 8.18
C PHE A 40 -6.08 9.25 7.25
N MET A 41 -5.52 9.76 6.15
CA MET A 41 -4.62 8.96 5.30
C MET A 41 -3.39 8.46 6.08
N ARG A 42 -2.83 9.29 6.96
CA ARG A 42 -1.71 8.88 7.81
C ARG A 42 -2.14 7.80 8.82
N ILE A 43 -3.33 7.91 9.39
CA ILE A 43 -3.89 6.88 10.30
C ILE A 43 -4.05 5.55 9.55
N ASN A 44 -4.58 5.56 8.33
CA ASN A 44 -4.70 4.36 7.51
C ASN A 44 -3.32 3.72 7.24
N ASN A 45 -2.33 4.53 6.88
CA ASN A 45 -0.97 4.03 6.65
C ASN A 45 -0.34 3.45 7.92
N THR A 46 -0.45 4.12 9.06
CA THR A 46 0.09 3.59 10.33
C THR A 46 -0.63 2.32 10.77
N GLY A 47 -1.94 2.22 10.53
CA GLY A 47 -2.71 1.00 10.77
C GLY A 47 -2.28 -0.18 9.90
N MET A 48 -1.92 0.08 8.65
CA MET A 48 -1.33 -0.93 7.74
C MET A 48 0.05 -1.36 8.23
N VAL A 49 0.94 -0.41 8.57
CA VAL A 49 2.29 -0.73 9.07
C VAL A 49 2.23 -1.62 10.30
N ALA A 50 1.37 -1.30 11.26
CA ALA A 50 1.21 -2.13 12.47
C ALA A 50 0.77 -3.58 12.14
N ARG A 51 -0.12 -3.77 11.16
CA ARG A 51 -0.55 -5.11 10.73
C ARG A 51 0.53 -5.86 9.96
N ARG A 52 1.28 -5.16 9.11
CA ARG A 52 2.43 -5.76 8.42
C ARG A 52 3.49 -6.23 9.42
N ASP A 53 3.79 -5.41 10.41
CA ASP A 53 4.75 -5.76 11.46
C ASP A 53 4.25 -6.94 12.30
N ALA A 54 2.94 -7.06 12.53
CA ALA A 54 2.34 -8.23 13.19
C ALA A 54 2.46 -9.52 12.34
N VAL A 55 2.38 -9.42 11.00
CA VAL A 55 2.67 -10.55 10.09
C VAL A 55 4.12 -10.98 10.23
N LEU A 56 5.07 -10.03 10.19
CA LEU A 56 6.50 -10.32 10.30
C LEU A 56 6.84 -10.90 11.69
N ALA A 57 6.21 -10.42 12.74
CA ALA A 57 6.38 -11.00 14.08
C ALA A 57 5.83 -12.44 14.16
N ALA A 58 4.71 -12.73 13.51
CA ALA A 58 4.17 -14.09 13.42
C ALA A 58 5.09 -15.01 12.60
N ASP A 59 5.73 -14.48 11.53
CA ASP A 59 6.73 -15.20 10.74
C ASP A 59 7.93 -15.60 11.61
N VAL A 60 8.44 -14.70 12.44
CA VAL A 60 9.52 -14.99 13.40
C VAL A 60 9.09 -16.05 14.43
N ALA A 61 7.85 -15.97 14.93
CA ALA A 61 7.31 -16.95 15.89
C ALA A 61 7.11 -18.37 15.29
N GLY A 62 6.92 -18.47 13.97
CA GLY A 62 6.87 -19.73 13.26
C GLY A 62 5.53 -20.47 13.32
N ASP A 63 4.46 -19.81 13.77
CA ASP A 63 3.11 -20.39 13.79
C ASP A 63 2.39 -20.09 12.46
N ALA A 64 2.24 -21.13 11.62
CA ALA A 64 1.64 -21.03 10.30
C ALA A 64 0.19 -20.53 10.36
N SER A 65 -0.58 -20.92 11.36
CA SER A 65 -1.98 -20.52 11.52
C SER A 65 -2.10 -19.03 11.85
N THR A 66 -1.20 -18.54 12.70
CA THR A 66 -1.12 -17.12 13.04
C THR A 66 -0.64 -16.29 11.86
N ILE A 67 0.34 -16.76 11.07
CA ILE A 67 0.80 -16.08 9.86
C ILE A 67 -0.37 -15.90 8.88
N GLU A 68 -1.12 -16.98 8.60
CA GLU A 68 -2.28 -16.93 7.68
C GLU A 68 -3.35 -15.96 8.18
N ALA A 69 -3.71 -16.00 9.45
CA ALA A 69 -4.68 -15.10 10.06
C ALA A 69 -4.24 -13.63 9.95
N ARG A 70 -2.96 -13.32 10.22
CA ARG A 70 -2.42 -11.96 10.12
C ARG A 70 -2.30 -11.47 8.67
N LEU A 71 -1.95 -12.35 7.72
CA LEU A 71 -1.97 -12.03 6.30
C LEU A 71 -3.38 -11.67 5.83
N TYR A 72 -4.38 -12.45 6.22
CA TYR A 72 -5.78 -12.18 5.91
C TYR A 72 -6.26 -10.85 6.51
N GLU A 73 -5.92 -10.57 7.77
CA GLU A 73 -6.21 -9.29 8.44
C GLU A 73 -5.58 -8.11 7.70
N LEU A 74 -4.29 -8.23 7.31
CA LEU A 74 -3.57 -7.21 6.55
C LEU A 74 -4.20 -6.97 5.17
N GLN A 75 -4.53 -8.04 4.44
CA GLN A 75 -5.17 -7.96 3.13
C GLN A 75 -6.53 -7.28 3.21
N THR A 76 -7.36 -7.69 4.19
CA THR A 76 -8.69 -7.12 4.42
C THR A 76 -8.60 -5.64 4.76
N TYR A 77 -7.67 -5.27 5.62
CA TYR A 77 -7.44 -3.87 5.99
C TYR A 77 -7.00 -3.04 4.78
N THR A 78 -6.00 -3.52 4.04
CA THR A 78 -5.44 -2.82 2.88
C THR A 78 -6.50 -2.62 1.78
N SER A 79 -7.33 -3.63 1.53
CA SER A 79 -8.40 -3.55 0.51
C SER A 79 -9.55 -2.62 0.87
N SER A 80 -9.71 -2.27 2.15
CA SER A 80 -10.79 -1.42 2.65
C SER A 80 -10.38 0.01 2.98
N HIS A 81 -9.07 0.33 2.99
CA HIS A 81 -8.55 1.65 3.36
C HIS A 81 -7.63 2.22 2.27
N MET A 82 -7.90 3.45 1.85
CA MET A 82 -7.01 4.16 0.93
C MET A 82 -5.69 4.53 1.62
N ASN A 83 -4.62 4.68 0.82
CA ASN A 83 -3.28 5.02 1.31
C ASN A 83 -2.70 3.99 2.31
N ALA A 84 -3.08 2.72 2.13
CA ALA A 84 -2.65 1.61 2.97
C ALA A 84 -1.84 0.55 2.18
N ASP A 85 -1.08 0.96 1.16
CA ASP A 85 -0.23 0.06 0.37
C ASP A 85 0.87 -0.54 1.23
N THR A 86 0.99 -1.87 1.21
CA THR A 86 2.00 -2.57 2.02
C THR A 86 3.41 -2.46 1.44
N GLY A 87 3.53 -2.13 0.14
CA GLY A 87 4.75 -2.39 -0.59
C GLY A 87 5.03 -3.89 -0.69
N VAL A 88 6.24 -4.24 -1.10
CA VAL A 88 6.70 -5.63 -1.16
C VAL A 88 7.34 -6.00 0.18
N PHE A 89 6.94 -7.14 0.74
CA PHE A 89 7.58 -7.73 1.92
C PHE A 89 7.68 -9.25 1.76
N TYR A 90 8.54 -9.89 2.56
CA TYR A 90 8.89 -11.31 2.46
C TYR A 90 8.71 -11.98 3.82
N LEU A 91 8.18 -13.22 3.83
CA LEU A 91 8.17 -14.11 4.97
C LEU A 91 9.48 -14.93 4.98
N GLN A 92 10.55 -14.28 5.42
CA GLN A 92 11.90 -14.83 5.35
C GLN A 92 12.07 -16.05 6.26
N GLU A 93 11.51 -16.01 7.46
CA GLU A 93 11.67 -17.10 8.41
C GLU A 93 10.85 -18.33 8.01
N GLN A 94 9.69 -18.15 7.39
CA GLN A 94 8.92 -19.25 6.83
C GLN A 94 9.67 -19.90 5.65
N TYR A 95 10.25 -19.08 4.76
CA TYR A 95 11.10 -19.59 3.69
C TYR A 95 12.26 -20.43 4.25
N ASN A 96 12.96 -19.91 5.27
CA ASN A 96 14.06 -20.59 5.91
C ASN A 96 13.63 -21.95 6.50
N ARG A 97 12.49 -21.99 7.20
CA ARG A 97 11.92 -23.24 7.76
C ARG A 97 11.56 -24.26 6.69
N ASP A 98 10.91 -23.80 5.61
CA ASP A 98 10.48 -24.70 4.53
C ASP A 98 11.67 -25.18 3.68
N ALA A 99 12.66 -24.33 3.44
CA ALA A 99 13.92 -24.72 2.82
C ALA A 99 14.66 -25.77 3.68
N GLN A 100 14.72 -25.56 5.00
CA GLN A 100 15.30 -26.52 5.92
C GLN A 100 14.55 -27.85 5.92
N LYS A 101 13.21 -27.84 5.92
CA LYS A 101 12.39 -29.05 5.81
C LYS A 101 12.67 -29.81 4.51
N ALA A 102 12.76 -29.09 3.36
CA ALA A 102 13.06 -29.71 2.09
C ALA A 102 14.42 -30.45 2.11
N VAL A 103 15.44 -29.82 2.68
CA VAL A 103 16.76 -30.41 2.84
C VAL A 103 16.74 -31.62 3.81
N THR A 104 16.11 -31.49 4.98
CA THR A 104 16.04 -32.57 5.96
C THR A 104 15.23 -33.75 5.46
N THR A 105 14.15 -33.51 4.71
CA THR A 105 13.35 -34.59 4.10
C THR A 105 14.16 -35.35 3.04
N SER A 106 14.94 -34.64 2.21
CA SER A 106 15.83 -35.29 1.25
C SER A 106 16.97 -36.07 1.91
N SER A 107 17.41 -35.65 3.10
CA SER A 107 18.48 -36.29 3.85
C SER A 107 18.05 -37.56 4.58
N SER A 108 16.79 -37.72 4.91
CA SER A 108 16.29 -38.87 5.71
C SER A 108 16.18 -40.19 4.94
N GLN A 109 16.43 -40.16 3.62
CA GLN A 109 16.21 -41.36 2.76
C GLN A 109 17.36 -42.38 2.74
N SER A 110 18.56 -42.06 3.19
CA SER A 110 19.59 -43.08 3.43
C SER A 110 20.68 -42.57 4.38
N SER A 111 21.28 -43.50 5.17
CA SER A 111 22.35 -43.19 6.13
C SER A 111 23.60 -42.57 5.48
N VAL A 112 23.91 -42.97 4.24
CA VAL A 112 25.04 -42.45 3.46
C VAL A 112 24.81 -40.99 3.07
N ILE A 113 23.57 -40.62 2.79
CA ILE A 113 23.16 -39.27 2.42
C ILE A 113 23.14 -38.39 3.66
N ALA A 114 22.62 -38.90 4.77
CA ALA A 114 22.62 -38.20 6.04
C ALA A 114 24.05 -37.82 6.46
N ASP A 115 25.03 -38.71 6.28
CA ASP A 115 26.45 -38.47 6.59
C ASP A 115 27.06 -37.39 5.63
N ALA A 116 26.77 -37.48 4.34
CA ALA A 116 27.25 -36.50 3.37
C ALA A 116 26.63 -35.12 3.62
N ASN A 117 25.33 -35.05 3.93
CA ASN A 117 24.63 -33.81 4.28
C ASN A 117 25.17 -33.18 5.57
N ALA A 118 25.38 -34.00 6.61
CA ALA A 118 25.98 -33.54 7.86
C ALA A 118 27.38 -32.94 7.65
N LYS A 119 28.20 -33.56 6.79
CA LYS A 119 29.51 -33.03 6.43
C LYS A 119 29.43 -31.71 5.64
N ALA A 120 28.51 -31.62 4.70
CA ALA A 120 28.29 -30.37 3.94
C ALA A 120 27.79 -29.24 4.86
N GLU A 121 26.87 -29.58 5.79
CA GLU A 121 26.34 -28.63 6.77
C GLU A 121 27.46 -28.15 7.72
N ALA A 122 28.30 -29.05 8.22
CA ALA A 122 29.41 -28.69 9.10
C ALA A 122 30.42 -27.74 8.47
N VAL A 123 30.59 -27.76 7.13
CA VAL A 123 31.47 -26.86 6.41
C VAL A 123 30.78 -25.50 6.11
N CYS A 124 29.51 -25.52 5.70
CA CYS A 124 28.84 -24.34 5.20
C CYS A 124 28.14 -23.52 6.30
N HIS A 125 27.62 -24.17 7.34
CA HIS A 125 26.90 -23.50 8.43
C HIS A 125 27.75 -22.45 9.19
N PRO A 126 29.04 -22.66 9.47
CA PRO A 126 29.86 -21.63 10.12
C PRO A 126 30.17 -20.41 9.24
N GLN A 127 30.06 -20.56 7.91
CA GLN A 127 30.42 -19.51 6.95
C GLN A 127 29.24 -18.60 6.58
N TYR A 128 28.01 -19.10 6.75
CA TYR A 128 26.79 -18.40 6.35
C TYR A 128 25.77 -18.43 7.47
N HIS A 129 25.24 -17.24 7.85
CA HIS A 129 24.16 -17.14 8.81
C HIS A 129 22.82 -17.34 8.12
N GLY A 130 22.12 -18.42 8.50
CA GLY A 130 20.78 -18.75 7.97
C GLY A 130 20.80 -19.34 6.55
N TRP A 131 19.60 -19.72 6.10
CA TRP A 131 19.36 -20.33 4.79
C TRP A 131 19.28 -19.25 3.72
N SER A 132 20.36 -19.09 2.99
CA SER A 132 20.50 -18.12 1.90
C SER A 132 20.92 -18.80 0.60
N THR A 133 20.78 -18.14 -0.53
CA THR A 133 21.28 -18.62 -1.82
C THR A 133 22.78 -18.94 -1.78
N ALA A 134 23.56 -18.13 -1.05
CA ALA A 134 25.00 -18.36 -0.87
C ALA A 134 25.28 -19.64 -0.05
N TYR A 135 24.51 -19.86 1.04
CA TYR A 135 24.56 -21.12 1.80
C TYR A 135 24.25 -22.33 0.93
N MET A 136 23.19 -22.26 0.14
CA MET A 136 22.79 -23.37 -0.73
C MET A 136 23.81 -23.69 -1.81
N ASN A 137 24.42 -22.68 -2.41
CA ASN A 137 25.50 -22.90 -3.37
C ASN A 137 26.71 -23.58 -2.73
N CYS A 138 27.11 -23.16 -1.53
CA CYS A 138 28.14 -23.83 -0.75
C CYS A 138 27.76 -25.31 -0.48
N PHE A 139 26.53 -25.54 0.03
CA PHE A 139 26.04 -26.85 0.39
C PHE A 139 26.03 -27.83 -0.81
N LEU A 140 25.57 -27.38 -1.97
CA LEU A 140 25.56 -28.19 -3.20
C LEU A 140 26.98 -28.46 -3.70
N GLN A 141 27.91 -27.52 -3.61
CA GLN A 141 29.31 -27.73 -3.96
C GLN A 141 29.99 -28.76 -3.04
N GLU A 142 29.70 -28.74 -1.73
CA GLU A 142 30.22 -29.73 -0.78
C GLU A 142 29.62 -31.12 -1.02
N LEU A 143 28.30 -31.20 -1.30
CA LEU A 143 27.65 -32.47 -1.65
C LEU A 143 28.21 -33.08 -2.94
N ALA A 144 28.59 -32.28 -3.93
CA ALA A 144 29.19 -32.77 -5.17
C ALA A 144 30.54 -33.52 -4.98
N LYS A 145 31.19 -33.34 -3.81
CA LYS A 145 32.39 -34.08 -3.44
C LYS A 145 32.10 -35.55 -3.07
N TYR A 146 30.84 -35.91 -2.83
CA TYR A 146 30.42 -37.25 -2.45
C TYR A 146 29.61 -37.89 -3.62
N PRO A 147 30.25 -38.66 -4.50
CA PRO A 147 29.64 -39.15 -5.75
C PRO A 147 28.48 -40.11 -5.54
N THR A 148 28.36 -40.72 -4.36
CA THR A 148 27.22 -41.54 -3.96
C THR A 148 25.99 -40.72 -3.56
N ALA A 149 26.17 -39.45 -3.18
CA ALA A 149 25.11 -38.52 -2.86
C ALA A 149 24.55 -37.81 -4.12
N THR A 150 25.31 -37.75 -5.21
CA THR A 150 24.93 -37.07 -6.47
C THR A 150 23.88 -37.86 -7.29
N LYS A 151 23.59 -39.10 -6.95
CA LYS A 151 22.50 -39.90 -7.58
C LYS A 151 21.11 -39.69 -6.96
N LEU A 152 21.01 -38.86 -5.95
CA LEU A 152 19.73 -38.55 -5.29
C LEU A 152 19.03 -37.37 -5.92
N PRO A 153 17.69 -37.33 -5.85
CA PRO A 153 16.96 -36.17 -6.28
C PRO A 153 17.47 -34.95 -5.49
N GLU A 154 17.96 -33.97 -6.21
CA GLU A 154 18.35 -32.66 -5.71
C GLU A 154 17.21 -32.12 -4.82
N PRO A 155 17.49 -31.62 -3.60
CA PRO A 155 16.42 -31.07 -2.76
C PRO A 155 15.73 -29.94 -3.50
N VAL A 156 14.46 -30.13 -3.82
CA VAL A 156 13.65 -29.12 -4.49
C VAL A 156 13.33 -28.03 -3.46
N LEU A 157 14.07 -26.94 -3.53
CA LEU A 157 13.82 -25.76 -2.67
C LEU A 157 12.52 -25.06 -3.09
N PRO A 158 11.76 -24.57 -2.13
CA PRO A 158 10.60 -23.74 -2.45
C PRO A 158 11.03 -22.47 -3.18
N SER A 159 10.22 -22.04 -4.15
CA SER A 159 10.53 -20.80 -4.87
C SER A 159 10.40 -19.59 -3.93
N PRO A 160 11.40 -18.68 -3.85
CA PRO A 160 11.32 -17.46 -3.04
C PRO A 160 10.12 -16.58 -3.37
N SER A 161 9.58 -16.68 -4.60
CA SER A 161 8.41 -15.92 -5.03
C SER A 161 7.12 -16.27 -4.27
N LEU A 162 7.03 -17.48 -3.71
CA LEU A 162 5.88 -17.93 -2.91
C LEU A 162 5.78 -17.22 -1.56
N TYR A 163 6.87 -16.65 -1.09
CA TYR A 163 6.96 -15.95 0.22
C TYR A 163 6.96 -14.43 0.06
N ARG A 164 6.77 -13.97 -1.16
CA ARG A 164 6.70 -12.56 -1.50
C ARG A 164 5.25 -12.09 -1.53
N TYR A 165 4.92 -11.12 -0.69
CA TYR A 165 3.59 -10.54 -0.60
C TYR A 165 3.61 -9.05 -0.94
N SER A 166 2.51 -8.59 -1.54
CA SER A 166 2.27 -7.19 -1.82
C SER A 166 0.77 -6.97 -1.94
N PHE A 167 0.21 -6.08 -1.13
CA PHE A 167 -1.20 -5.72 -1.19
C PHE A 167 -1.33 -4.24 -1.55
N ALA A 168 -2.14 -3.95 -2.56
CA ALA A 168 -2.40 -2.60 -3.02
C ALA A 168 -3.71 -2.07 -2.42
N SER A 169 -3.72 -0.81 -2.01
CA SER A 169 -4.90 -0.14 -1.51
C SER A 169 -5.77 0.40 -2.65
N PRO A 170 -7.08 0.58 -2.45
CA PRO A 170 -7.95 1.22 -3.42
C PRO A 170 -7.62 2.71 -3.53
N MET A 171 -7.90 3.29 -4.70
CA MET A 171 -7.77 4.75 -4.90
C MET A 171 -8.76 5.54 -4.05
N TRP A 172 -9.89 4.93 -3.69
CA TRP A 172 -10.91 5.51 -2.82
C TRP A 172 -11.45 4.45 -1.88
N SER A 173 -11.72 4.83 -0.63
CA SER A 173 -12.35 3.99 0.39
C SER A 173 -13.53 4.71 1.02
N SER A 174 -14.51 3.95 1.52
CA SER A 174 -15.71 4.49 2.18
C SER A 174 -15.49 4.86 3.65
N ASP A 175 -14.24 5.05 4.05
CA ASP A 175 -13.81 5.47 5.38
C ASP A 175 -13.75 7.02 5.52
N PHE A 176 -13.35 7.51 6.68
CA PHE A 176 -13.22 8.96 6.92
C PHE A 176 -12.20 9.62 5.98
N ALA A 177 -11.13 8.92 5.57
CA ALA A 177 -10.15 9.44 4.62
C ALA A 177 -10.81 9.71 3.26
N GLY A 178 -11.55 8.73 2.71
CA GLY A 178 -12.24 8.88 1.44
C GLY A 178 -13.28 9.98 1.46
N TRP A 179 -14.12 10.07 2.49
CA TRP A 179 -15.13 11.12 2.59
C TRP A 179 -14.55 12.51 2.75
N THR A 180 -13.43 12.67 3.48
CA THR A 180 -12.77 13.98 3.60
C THR A 180 -12.15 14.42 2.27
N VAL A 181 -11.62 13.50 1.45
CA VAL A 181 -11.14 13.80 0.09
C VAL A 181 -12.30 14.25 -0.81
N VAL A 182 -13.45 13.56 -0.77
CA VAL A 182 -14.65 13.97 -1.50
C VAL A 182 -15.11 15.36 -1.07
N ALA A 183 -15.12 15.64 0.24
CA ALA A 183 -15.46 16.98 0.75
C ALA A 183 -14.49 18.07 0.23
N CYS A 184 -13.17 17.79 0.22
CA CYS A 184 -12.19 18.69 -0.38
C CYS A 184 -12.49 18.97 -1.85
N PHE A 185 -12.79 17.93 -2.61
CA PHE A 185 -13.12 18.06 -4.03
C PHE A 185 -14.36 18.91 -4.25
N LEU A 186 -15.42 18.70 -3.47
CA LEU A 186 -16.64 19.52 -3.54
C LEU A 186 -16.36 21.00 -3.24
N VAL A 187 -15.56 21.31 -2.23
CA VAL A 187 -15.18 22.70 -1.92
C VAL A 187 -14.36 23.31 -3.05
N ILE A 188 -13.46 22.56 -3.69
CA ILE A 188 -12.70 23.02 -4.87
C ILE A 188 -13.66 23.36 -6.01
N VAL A 189 -14.60 22.47 -6.32
CA VAL A 189 -15.63 22.69 -7.37
C VAL A 189 -16.44 23.96 -7.06
N LEU A 190 -16.84 24.17 -5.81
CA LEU A 190 -17.56 25.38 -5.40
C LEU A 190 -16.72 26.65 -5.59
N ILE A 191 -15.43 26.62 -5.26
CA ILE A 191 -14.50 27.74 -5.46
C ILE A 191 -14.40 28.06 -6.96
N VAL A 192 -14.17 27.03 -7.79
CA VAL A 192 -14.03 27.19 -9.25
C VAL A 192 -15.33 27.73 -9.87
N ALA A 193 -16.47 27.12 -9.56
CA ALA A 193 -17.77 27.56 -10.05
C ALA A 193 -18.05 29.03 -9.69
N ARG A 194 -17.70 29.42 -8.48
CA ARG A 194 -17.84 30.80 -8.03
C ARG A 194 -16.92 31.77 -8.79
N LEU A 195 -15.64 31.43 -8.97
CA LEU A 195 -14.70 32.27 -9.71
C LEU A 195 -15.14 32.43 -11.16
N VAL A 196 -15.55 31.34 -11.81
CA VAL A 196 -16.10 31.38 -13.19
C VAL A 196 -17.37 32.25 -13.24
N GLY A 197 -18.30 32.08 -12.31
CA GLY A 197 -19.52 32.91 -12.23
C GLY A 197 -19.21 34.39 -12.07
N LEU A 198 -18.25 34.77 -11.23
CA LEU A 198 -17.84 36.16 -11.06
C LEU A 198 -17.20 36.74 -12.32
N VAL A 199 -16.40 35.96 -13.05
CA VAL A 199 -15.79 36.39 -14.32
C VAL A 199 -16.87 36.62 -15.38
N ILE A 200 -17.78 35.64 -15.55
CA ILE A 200 -18.89 35.76 -16.51
C ILE A 200 -19.74 37.02 -16.22
N LEU A 201 -20.14 37.22 -14.97
CA LEU A 201 -20.94 38.35 -14.58
C LEU A 201 -20.21 39.70 -14.81
N ARG A 202 -18.90 39.77 -14.57
CA ARG A 202 -18.07 40.94 -14.86
C ARG A 202 -17.98 41.21 -16.36
N VAL A 203 -17.82 40.19 -17.19
CA VAL A 203 -17.76 40.34 -18.65
C VAL A 203 -19.10 40.80 -19.18
N LEU A 204 -20.22 40.23 -18.73
CA LEU A 204 -21.56 40.64 -19.13
C LEU A 204 -21.85 42.12 -18.77
N LEU A 205 -21.49 42.53 -17.54
CA LEU A 205 -21.62 43.95 -17.14
C LEU A 205 -20.76 44.87 -18.01
N ARG A 206 -19.51 44.50 -18.34
CA ARG A 206 -18.65 45.32 -19.21
C ARG A 206 -19.20 45.44 -20.63
N ARG A 207 -19.74 44.37 -21.22
CA ARG A 207 -20.40 44.42 -22.54
C ARG A 207 -21.61 45.33 -22.51
N HIS A 208 -22.43 45.20 -21.48
CA HIS A 208 -23.63 46.00 -21.33
C HIS A 208 -23.35 47.51 -21.22
N TYR A 209 -22.29 47.91 -20.49
CA TYR A 209 -21.86 49.32 -20.40
C TYR A 209 -21.19 49.82 -21.68
N ARG A 210 -20.81 48.97 -22.63
CA ARG A 210 -20.19 49.37 -23.90
C ARG A 210 -21.20 49.55 -25.00
N GLU A 211 -22.40 49.00 -24.87
CA GLU A 211 -23.50 49.05 -25.84
C GLU A 211 -24.55 50.11 -25.46
N SER A 212 -24.45 50.73 -24.30
CA SER A 212 -25.28 51.85 -23.85
C SER A 212 -24.53 53.18 -23.93
#